data_da4122ba2e6bbad710b406bfed99858d
#
_entry.id   da4122ba2e6bbad710b406bfed99858d
#
_cell.length_a   1.000
_cell.length_b   1.000
_cell.length_c   1.000
_cell.angle_alpha   90.00
_cell.angle_beta   90.00
_cell.angle_gamma   90.00
#
_symmetry.space_group_name_H-M   'P 1'
#
loop_
_entity.id
_entity.type
_entity.pdbx_description
1 polymer ?
#
loop_
_entity_poly.entity_id
_entity_poly.type
_entity_poly.pdbx_seq_one_letter_code
_entity_poly.pdbx_strand_id
1 'polypeptide(L)'
;MIIQGVNELISSITNKRHKMKIKIKRVYEKPDKEDGMRILVDRLWPRGLTKEKASIDLWLKDIAPSTVLRKWFGHDPDKWLEFEKRYSYELKKNEEQVSLLKDQMKKGMVTLVYGAKDEEHNQALVLKELFSR
;
A
#
# COMPACT_ATOMS: atom_id res chain seq x y z
N MET A 1 2.45 -38.53 -2.64
CA MET A 1 1.60 -38.25 -1.48
C MET A 1 2.34 -37.43 -0.44
N ILE A 2 3.37 -37.98 0.16
CA ILE A 2 4.20 -37.27 1.12
C ILE A 2 4.84 -36.04 0.49
N ILE A 3 5.30 -36.20 -0.75
CA ILE A 3 5.88 -35.09 -1.52
C ILE A 3 4.86 -33.98 -1.73
N GLN A 4 3.62 -34.35 -1.99
CA GLN A 4 2.53 -33.39 -2.16
C GLN A 4 2.33 -32.55 -0.88
N GLY A 5 2.30 -33.18 0.29
CA GLY A 5 2.14 -32.49 1.56
C GLY A 5 3.30 -31.55 1.85
N VAL A 6 4.52 -31.95 1.53
CA VAL A 6 5.70 -31.12 1.70
C VAL A 6 5.64 -29.91 0.76
N ASN A 7 5.21 -30.11 -0.48
CA ASN A 7 5.07 -29.02 -1.44
C ASN A 7 4.03 -28.00 -0.98
N GLU A 8 2.92 -28.48 -0.45
CA GLU A 8 1.89 -27.59 0.07
C GLU A 8 2.39 -26.76 1.24
N LEU A 9 3.18 -27.37 2.13
CA LEU A 9 3.76 -26.65 3.26
C LEU A 9 4.74 -25.58 2.77
N ILE A 10 5.58 -25.91 1.84
CA ILE A 10 6.54 -24.96 1.26
C ILE A 10 5.82 -23.84 0.57
N SER A 11 4.79 -24.13 -0.21
CA SER A 11 3.96 -23.10 -0.86
C SER A 11 3.32 -22.17 0.14
N SER A 12 2.80 -22.70 1.24
CA SER A 12 2.20 -21.90 2.30
C SER A 12 3.21 -20.94 2.92
N ILE A 13 4.40 -21.42 3.21
CA ILE A 13 5.49 -20.60 3.77
C ILE A 13 5.90 -19.53 2.76
N THR A 14 6.05 -19.90 1.49
CA THR A 14 6.41 -18.97 0.42
C THR A 14 5.34 -17.89 0.26
N ASN A 15 4.07 -18.27 0.30
CA ASN A 15 2.97 -17.31 0.20
C ASN A 15 2.98 -16.31 1.35
N LYS A 16 3.29 -16.75 2.56
CA LYS A 16 3.43 -15.85 3.70
C LYS A 16 4.56 -14.85 3.48
N ARG A 17 5.69 -15.31 2.94
CA ARG A 17 6.81 -14.44 2.60
C ARG A 17 6.41 -13.42 1.54
N HIS A 18 5.66 -13.83 0.52
CA HIS A 18 5.16 -12.91 -0.50
C HIS A 18 4.25 -11.85 0.11
N LYS A 19 3.37 -12.24 1.04
CA LYS A 19 2.49 -11.31 1.73
C LYS A 19 3.27 -10.29 2.54
N MET A 20 4.48 -10.66 3.00
CA MET A 20 5.33 -9.76 3.77
C MET A 20 6.26 -8.91 2.90
N LYS A 21 6.23 -9.08 1.58
CA LYS A 21 7.04 -8.29 0.64
C LYS A 21 6.37 -6.98 0.26
N ILE A 22 5.81 -6.31 1.24
CA ILE A 22 5.21 -5.00 1.05
C ILE A 22 5.75 -4.08 2.14
N LYS A 23 6.29 -2.95 1.72
CA LYS A 23 6.81 -1.92 2.62
C LYS A 23 6.01 -0.64 2.44
N ILE A 24 6.10 0.23 3.42
CA ILE A 24 5.59 1.59 3.29
C ILE A 24 6.73 2.56 3.55
N LYS A 25 6.67 3.72 2.90
CA LYS A 25 7.73 4.71 3.00
C LYS A 25 7.18 6.09 2.66
N ARG A 26 7.60 7.11 3.42
CA ARG A 26 7.27 8.47 3.02
C ARG A 26 7.98 8.81 1.73
N VAL A 27 7.29 9.52 0.84
CA VAL A 27 7.86 9.88 -0.46
C VAL A 27 9.09 10.79 -0.32
N TYR A 28 9.22 11.47 0.81
CA TYR A 28 10.34 12.37 1.08
C TYR A 28 11.58 11.66 1.59
N GLU A 29 11.48 10.37 1.94
CA GLU A 29 12.62 9.57 2.31
C GLU A 29 13.39 9.15 1.07
N LYS A 30 14.69 9.01 1.21
CA LYS A 30 15.58 8.68 0.09
C LYS A 30 15.17 7.35 -0.55
N PRO A 31 14.99 7.31 -1.88
CA PRO A 31 14.74 6.04 -2.57
C PRO A 31 15.89 5.06 -2.39
N ASP A 32 15.55 3.78 -2.33
CA ASP A 32 16.49 2.67 -2.17
C ASP A 32 16.16 1.62 -3.21
N LYS A 33 17.16 0.99 -3.79
CA LYS A 33 16.93 -0.07 -4.77
C LYS A 33 16.20 -1.27 -4.18
N GLU A 34 16.26 -1.44 -2.85
CA GLU A 34 15.51 -2.50 -2.18
C GLU A 34 14.02 -2.20 -2.05
N ASP A 35 13.60 -0.99 -2.40
CA ASP A 35 12.18 -0.63 -2.39
C ASP A 35 11.36 -1.42 -3.41
N GLY A 36 12.02 -1.95 -4.45
CA GLY A 36 11.31 -2.61 -5.54
C GLY A 36 10.43 -1.63 -6.30
N MET A 37 9.23 -2.06 -6.64
CA MET A 37 8.24 -1.20 -7.32
C MET A 37 7.73 -0.14 -6.33
N ARG A 38 7.99 1.13 -6.61
CA ARG A 38 7.55 2.24 -5.76
C ARG A 38 6.20 2.74 -6.30
N ILE A 39 5.17 2.54 -5.51
CA ILE A 39 3.78 2.86 -5.89
C ILE A 39 3.26 3.98 -5.00
N LEU A 40 2.99 5.13 -5.60
CA LEU A 40 2.38 6.25 -4.88
C LEU A 40 0.89 5.97 -4.71
N VAL A 41 0.44 6.01 -3.45
CA VAL A 41 -0.97 5.72 -3.10
C VAL A 41 -1.72 6.95 -2.58
N ASP A 42 -1.19 8.13 -2.84
CA ASP A 42 -1.87 9.39 -2.56
C ASP A 42 -2.73 9.80 -3.76
N ARG A 43 -3.80 10.52 -3.49
CA ARG A 43 -4.64 11.05 -4.57
C ARG A 43 -4.00 12.25 -5.26
N LEU A 44 -3.19 13.01 -4.53
CA LEU A 44 -2.51 14.19 -5.05
C LEU A 44 -1.02 13.95 -5.16
N TRP A 45 -0.38 14.58 -6.15
CA TRP A 45 1.08 14.49 -6.29
C TRP A 45 1.77 15.18 -5.11
N PRO A 46 2.86 14.61 -4.59
CA PRO A 46 3.57 15.19 -3.45
C PRO A 46 4.13 16.56 -3.77
N ARG A 47 3.86 17.51 -2.89
CA ARG A 47 4.28 18.89 -3.08
C ARG A 47 5.81 19.00 -3.07
N GLY A 48 6.33 19.72 -4.05
CA GLY A 48 7.76 20.02 -4.10
C GLY A 48 8.66 18.94 -4.68
N LEU A 49 8.12 17.85 -5.16
CA LEU A 49 8.91 16.76 -5.73
C LEU A 49 8.71 16.62 -7.23
N THR A 50 9.84 16.51 -7.95
CA THR A 50 9.81 16.15 -9.37
C THR A 50 9.63 14.64 -9.48
N LYS A 51 9.30 14.16 -10.68
CA LYS A 51 9.20 12.73 -10.96
C LYS A 51 10.48 12.00 -10.60
N GLU A 52 11.62 12.58 -10.98
CA GLU A 52 12.93 11.98 -10.76
C GLU A 52 13.24 11.85 -9.27
N LYS A 53 12.97 12.90 -8.50
CA LYS A 53 13.24 12.89 -7.06
C LYS A 53 12.31 11.96 -6.30
N ALA A 54 11.05 11.90 -6.71
CA ALA A 54 10.08 11.01 -6.07
C ALA A 54 10.35 9.55 -6.39
N SER A 55 10.96 9.27 -7.54
CA SER A 55 11.26 7.92 -8.01
C SER A 55 10.04 7.00 -7.95
N ILE A 56 8.91 7.50 -8.43
CA ILE A 56 7.66 6.74 -8.45
C ILE A 56 7.58 5.95 -9.75
N ASP A 57 7.38 4.63 -9.62
CA ASP A 57 7.21 3.74 -10.77
C ASP A 57 5.77 3.70 -11.24
N LEU A 58 4.83 3.83 -10.31
CA LEU A 58 3.41 3.77 -10.62
C LEU A 58 2.64 4.66 -9.64
N TRP A 59 1.73 5.46 -10.16
CA TRP A 59 0.86 6.29 -9.33
C TRP A 59 -0.55 5.73 -9.40
N LEU A 60 -1.00 5.08 -8.32
CA LEU A 60 -2.35 4.55 -8.18
C LEU A 60 -3.22 5.53 -7.40
N LYS A 61 -3.46 6.70 -7.97
CA LYS A 61 -4.22 7.74 -7.26
C LYS A 61 -5.64 7.31 -6.88
N ASP A 62 -6.23 6.42 -7.67
CA ASP A 62 -7.60 5.99 -7.43
C ASP A 62 -7.74 4.91 -6.37
N ILE A 63 -6.62 4.37 -5.85
CA ILE A 63 -6.68 3.47 -4.68
C ILE A 63 -6.72 4.27 -3.39
N ALA A 64 -6.38 5.55 -3.44
CA ALA A 64 -6.43 6.43 -2.27
C ALA A 64 -7.85 6.58 -1.75
N PRO A 65 -8.02 6.98 -0.48
CA PRO A 65 -9.36 7.29 0.05
C PRO A 65 -10.05 8.35 -0.81
N SER A 66 -11.37 8.30 -0.87
CA SER A 66 -12.14 9.31 -1.58
C SER A 66 -11.82 10.70 -1.02
N THR A 67 -12.06 11.72 -1.83
CA THR A 67 -11.87 13.11 -1.40
C THR A 67 -12.72 13.42 -0.18
N VAL A 68 -13.94 12.91 -0.13
CA VAL A 68 -14.84 13.10 1.00
C VAL A 68 -14.25 12.49 2.26
N LEU A 69 -13.78 11.24 2.17
CA LEU A 69 -13.21 10.55 3.33
C LEU A 69 -11.91 11.23 3.79
N ARG A 70 -11.06 11.61 2.85
CA ARG A 70 -9.81 12.29 3.15
C ARG A 70 -10.06 13.60 3.91
N LYS A 71 -11.02 14.40 3.44
CA LYS A 71 -11.36 15.66 4.09
C LYS A 71 -11.97 15.45 5.47
N TRP A 72 -12.84 14.45 5.59
CA TRP A 72 -13.43 14.13 6.89
C TRP A 72 -12.37 13.73 7.91
N PHE A 73 -11.42 12.90 7.50
CA PHE A 73 -10.33 12.44 8.37
C PHE A 73 -9.45 13.61 8.82
N GLY A 74 -9.02 14.46 7.88
CA GLY A 74 -8.25 15.68 8.17
C GLY A 74 -7.01 15.46 9.02
N HIS A 75 -6.36 14.30 8.90
CA HIS A 75 -5.18 13.92 9.69
C HIS A 75 -5.43 13.94 11.20
N ASP A 76 -6.66 13.69 11.62
CA ASP A 76 -7.05 13.68 13.04
C ASP A 76 -6.88 12.26 13.61
N PRO A 77 -5.88 12.02 14.50
CA PRO A 77 -5.65 10.67 15.04
C PRO A 77 -6.86 10.13 15.81
N ASP A 78 -7.71 10.99 16.36
CA ASP A 78 -8.90 10.56 17.07
C ASP A 78 -9.92 9.90 16.14
N LYS A 79 -9.83 10.17 14.85
CA LYS A 79 -10.70 9.59 13.83
C LYS A 79 -10.11 8.33 13.18
N TRP A 80 -8.94 7.89 13.64
CA TRP A 80 -8.19 6.82 12.96
C TRP A 80 -8.98 5.52 12.82
N LEU A 81 -9.57 5.01 13.90
CA LEU A 81 -10.30 3.74 13.85
C LEU A 81 -11.49 3.79 12.88
N GLU A 82 -12.21 4.89 12.89
CA GLU A 82 -13.33 5.05 11.97
C GLU A 82 -12.85 5.26 10.54
N PHE A 83 -11.73 5.95 10.37
CA PHE A 83 -11.11 6.11 9.05
C PHE A 83 -10.72 4.75 8.46
N GLU A 84 -10.07 3.89 9.24
CA GLU A 84 -9.69 2.56 8.78
C GLU A 84 -10.91 1.77 8.31
N LYS A 85 -11.99 1.84 9.08
CA LYS A 85 -13.22 1.15 8.76
C LYS A 85 -13.84 1.66 7.46
N ARG A 86 -13.95 2.97 7.32
CA ARG A 86 -14.54 3.60 6.12
C ARG A 86 -13.69 3.36 4.89
N TYR A 87 -12.38 3.47 5.02
CA TYR A 87 -11.48 3.23 3.90
C TYR A 87 -11.50 1.77 3.45
N SER A 88 -11.50 0.84 4.41
CA SER A 88 -11.63 -0.59 4.09
C SER A 88 -12.92 -0.88 3.32
N TYR A 89 -14.01 -0.19 3.67
CA TYR A 89 -15.27 -0.32 2.96
C TYR A 89 -15.17 0.21 1.53
N GLU A 90 -14.51 1.37 1.35
CA GLU A 90 -14.27 1.92 0.01
C GLU A 90 -13.45 0.95 -0.83
N LEU A 91 -12.42 0.35 -0.24
CA LEU A 91 -11.56 -0.59 -0.96
C LEU A 91 -12.30 -1.85 -1.41
N LYS A 92 -13.25 -2.33 -0.62
CA LYS A 92 -14.08 -3.48 -1.02
C LYS A 92 -14.86 -3.21 -2.29
N LYS A 93 -15.23 -1.96 -2.52
CA LYS A 93 -15.96 -1.56 -3.72
C LYS A 93 -15.04 -1.15 -4.87
N ASN A 94 -13.74 -1.04 -4.60
CA ASN A 94 -12.76 -0.58 -5.58
C ASN A 94 -11.93 -1.75 -6.12
N GLU A 95 -12.61 -2.77 -6.61
CA GLU A 95 -11.98 -4.02 -7.03
C GLU A 95 -10.92 -3.86 -8.10
N GLU A 96 -11.14 -2.93 -9.03
CA GLU A 96 -10.19 -2.71 -10.12
C GLU A 96 -8.83 -2.24 -9.59
N GLN A 97 -8.80 -1.24 -8.73
CA GLN A 97 -7.56 -0.71 -8.20
C GLN A 97 -6.89 -1.70 -7.24
N VAL A 98 -7.68 -2.38 -6.43
CA VAL A 98 -7.17 -3.43 -5.53
C VAL A 98 -6.51 -4.53 -6.34
N SER A 99 -7.13 -4.94 -7.45
CA SER A 99 -6.59 -5.97 -8.33
C SER A 99 -5.27 -5.52 -8.96
N LEU A 100 -5.20 -4.27 -9.42
CA LEU A 100 -3.96 -3.72 -9.98
C LEU A 100 -2.82 -3.78 -8.97
N LEU A 101 -3.08 -3.41 -7.72
CA LEU A 101 -2.06 -3.47 -6.68
C LEU A 101 -1.63 -4.91 -6.40
N LYS A 102 -2.58 -5.83 -6.29
CA LYS A 102 -2.27 -7.25 -6.08
C LYS A 102 -1.41 -7.80 -7.20
N ASP A 103 -1.67 -7.41 -8.44
CA ASP A 103 -0.88 -7.87 -9.58
C ASP A 103 0.57 -7.40 -9.47
N GLN A 104 0.80 -6.17 -9.02
CA GLN A 104 2.16 -5.68 -8.81
C GLN A 104 2.86 -6.45 -7.69
N MET A 105 2.14 -6.75 -6.61
CA MET A 105 2.70 -7.50 -5.48
C MET A 105 3.12 -8.92 -5.88
N LYS A 106 2.42 -9.53 -6.82
CA LYS A 106 2.78 -10.86 -7.32
C LYS A 106 4.09 -10.85 -8.08
N LYS A 107 4.49 -9.71 -8.63
CA LYS A 107 5.72 -9.59 -9.42
C LYS A 107 6.97 -9.40 -8.58
N GLY A 108 6.83 -9.02 -7.33
CA GLY A 108 7.98 -8.82 -6.44
C GLY A 108 7.72 -7.80 -5.36
N MET A 109 8.80 -7.29 -4.78
CA MET A 109 8.73 -6.31 -3.71
C MET A 109 8.00 -5.04 -4.16
N VAL A 110 7.11 -4.55 -3.32
CA VAL A 110 6.38 -3.30 -3.52
C VAL A 110 6.60 -2.41 -2.31
N THR A 111 6.87 -1.15 -2.54
CA THR A 111 6.87 -0.13 -1.50
C THR A 111 5.74 0.85 -1.78
N LEU A 112 4.79 0.92 -0.86
CA LEU A 112 3.71 1.90 -0.94
C LEU A 112 4.25 3.24 -0.45
N VAL A 113 4.17 4.25 -1.29
CA VAL A 113 4.76 5.56 -1.01
C VAL A 113 3.65 6.56 -0.75
N TYR A 114 3.81 7.37 0.28
CA TYR A 114 2.81 8.34 0.69
C TYR A 114 3.47 9.65 1.14
N GLY A 115 2.70 10.75 1.14
CA GLY A 115 3.22 12.07 1.46
C GLY A 115 2.92 12.57 2.87
N ALA A 116 1.98 11.95 3.59
CA ALA A 116 1.58 12.42 4.92
C ALA A 116 2.77 12.47 5.88
N LYS A 117 2.74 13.45 6.78
CA LYS A 117 3.78 13.57 7.82
C LYS A 117 3.58 12.54 8.93
N ASP A 118 2.33 12.18 9.20
CA ASP A 118 2.00 11.22 10.25
C ASP A 118 2.26 9.80 9.75
N GLU A 119 3.31 9.19 10.28
CA GLU A 119 3.71 7.85 9.88
C GLU A 119 2.86 6.75 10.54
N GLU A 120 2.06 7.11 11.53
CA GLU A 120 1.22 6.14 12.24
C GLU A 120 -0.24 6.16 11.82
N HIS A 121 -0.68 7.18 11.08
CA HIS A 121 -2.08 7.36 10.70
C HIS A 121 -2.20 7.81 9.25
N ASN A 122 -2.01 6.87 8.32
CA ASN A 122 -2.10 7.17 6.89
C ASN A 122 -2.66 5.97 6.12
N GLN A 123 -3.13 6.22 4.91
CA GLN A 123 -3.76 5.20 4.08
C GLN A 123 -2.82 4.05 3.69
N ALA A 124 -1.52 4.30 3.60
CA ALA A 124 -0.57 3.24 3.24
C ALA A 124 -0.53 2.15 4.31
N LEU A 125 -0.66 2.53 5.58
CA LEU A 125 -0.73 1.56 6.68
C LEU A 125 -1.95 0.65 6.54
N VAL A 126 -3.09 1.23 6.20
CA VAL A 126 -4.32 0.43 6.01
C VAL A 126 -4.12 -0.56 4.86
N LEU A 127 -3.56 -0.09 3.75
CA LEU A 127 -3.28 -0.96 2.60
C LEU A 127 -2.30 -2.07 2.97
N LYS A 128 -1.21 -1.72 3.63
CA LYS A 128 -0.22 -2.72 4.04
C LYS A 128 -0.86 -3.80 4.90
N GLU A 129 -1.66 -3.40 5.88
CA GLU A 129 -2.32 -4.36 6.75
C GLU A 129 -3.27 -5.29 5.98
N LEU A 130 -4.10 -4.71 5.13
CA LEU A 130 -5.06 -5.50 4.35
C LEU A 130 -4.38 -6.47 3.40
N PHE A 131 -3.32 -6.05 2.74
CA PHE A 131 -2.64 -6.89 1.75
C PHE A 131 -1.59 -7.82 2.35
N SER A 132 -1.30 -7.70 3.63
CA SER A 132 -0.37 -8.59 4.34
C SER A 132 -1.07 -9.78 4.99
N ARG A 133 -2.40 -9.80 4.96
CA ARG A 133 -3.19 -10.90 5.57
C ARG A 133 -3.16 -12.17 4.76
#